data_45772e4a9e4eaea36087ef49aa0c6309
#
_entry.id   45772e4a9e4eaea36087ef49aa0c6309
#
_cell.length_a   1.000
_cell.length_b   1.000
_cell.length_c   1.000
_cell.angle_alpha   90.00
_cell.angle_beta   90.00
_cell.angle_gamma   90.00
#
_symmetry.space_group_name_H-M   'P 1'
#
loop_
_entity.id
_entity.type
_entity.pdbx_description
1 polymer ?
#
loop_
_entity_poly.entity_id
_entity_poly.type
_entity_poly.pdbx_seq_one_letter_code
_entity_poly.pdbx_strand_id
1 'polypeptide(L)'
;MGGFLADKVAKSPTVYLKWTFLISAIAMILFIQLPHDSMNVYLGMMATLGFGAIIFSQRAIFFAPMDEIGTSREHAGSAMAFGCIIGYMPSMFAYALYGSLLDNFEGIQGYNYIFSLMVAFSLLGFICATILTKRMRAVAVA
;
A
#
# COMPACT_ATOMS: atom_id res chain seq x y z
N MET A 1 9.88 -12.57 3.88
CA MET A 1 8.75 -13.24 3.20
C MET A 1 8.26 -12.48 1.98
N GLY A 2 8.09 -11.14 2.03
CA GLY A 2 7.62 -10.35 0.88
C GLY A 2 8.50 -10.45 -0.37
N GLY A 3 9.84 -10.39 -0.26
CA GLY A 3 10.76 -10.56 -1.39
C GLY A 3 10.64 -11.92 -2.07
N PHE A 4 10.54 -13.00 -1.30
CA PHE A 4 10.37 -14.34 -1.83
C PHE A 4 9.06 -14.53 -2.63
N LEU A 5 7.98 -13.89 -2.18
CA LEU A 5 6.69 -13.88 -2.89
C LEU A 5 6.76 -13.04 -4.17
N ALA A 6 7.46 -11.90 -4.14
CA ALA A 6 7.67 -11.07 -5.32
C ALA A 6 8.48 -11.81 -6.41
N ASP A 7 9.56 -12.49 -6.02
CA ASP A 7 10.45 -13.18 -6.96
C ASP A 7 9.83 -14.45 -7.54
N LYS A 8 9.13 -15.24 -6.71
CA LYS A 8 8.55 -16.52 -7.17
C LYS A 8 7.19 -16.40 -7.83
N VAL A 9 6.33 -15.49 -7.35
CA VAL A 9 4.93 -15.42 -7.81
C VAL A 9 4.74 -14.37 -8.90
N ALA A 10 5.30 -13.17 -8.73
CA ALA A 10 5.05 -12.07 -9.65
C ALA A 10 6.14 -11.87 -10.71
N LYS A 11 7.32 -12.46 -10.53
CA LYS A 11 8.51 -12.30 -11.40
C LYS A 11 8.97 -10.84 -11.60
N SER A 12 8.29 -9.88 -10.99
CA SER A 12 8.55 -8.44 -11.05
C SER A 12 8.01 -7.78 -9.77
N PRO A 13 8.86 -7.07 -8.99
CA PRO A 13 8.45 -6.33 -7.82
C PRO A 13 7.34 -5.31 -8.09
N THR A 14 7.39 -4.65 -9.23
CA THR A 14 6.39 -3.65 -9.63
C THR A 14 5.02 -4.30 -9.87
N VAL A 15 4.98 -5.48 -10.52
CA VAL A 15 3.73 -6.22 -10.72
C VAL A 15 3.17 -6.73 -9.39
N TYR A 16 4.04 -7.17 -8.48
CA TYR A 16 3.62 -7.58 -7.15
C TYR A 16 2.97 -6.41 -6.37
N LEU A 17 3.61 -5.24 -6.35
CA LEU A 17 3.06 -4.04 -5.71
C LEU A 17 1.70 -3.65 -6.28
N LYS A 18 1.54 -3.70 -7.60
CA LYS A 18 0.26 -3.44 -8.25
C LYS A 18 -0.86 -4.35 -7.70
N TRP A 19 -0.62 -5.65 -7.62
CA TRP A 19 -1.63 -6.60 -7.13
C TRP A 19 -1.89 -6.46 -5.64
N THR A 20 -0.85 -6.20 -4.83
CA THR A 20 -1.02 -6.00 -3.39
C THR A 20 -1.79 -4.72 -3.08
N PHE A 21 -1.61 -3.63 -3.83
CA PHE A 21 -2.43 -2.43 -3.70
C PHE A 21 -3.91 -2.70 -4.03
N LEU A 22 -4.19 -3.46 -5.08
CA LEU A 22 -5.55 -3.82 -5.45
C LEU A 22 -6.20 -4.70 -4.36
N ILE A 23 -5.49 -5.72 -3.89
CA ILE A 23 -5.97 -6.63 -2.83
C ILE A 23 -6.22 -5.84 -1.54
N SER A 24 -5.33 -4.92 -1.16
CA SER A 24 -5.53 -4.10 0.04
C SER A 24 -6.75 -3.18 -0.09
N ALA A 25 -6.97 -2.56 -1.25
CA ALA A 25 -8.15 -1.74 -1.48
C ALA A 25 -9.45 -2.55 -1.38
N ILE A 26 -9.51 -3.72 -2.01
CA ILE A 26 -10.68 -4.61 -1.95
C ILE A 26 -10.93 -5.08 -0.51
N ALA A 27 -9.87 -5.51 0.19
CA ALA A 27 -9.99 -5.96 1.56
C ALA A 27 -10.51 -4.87 2.51
N MET A 28 -10.04 -3.62 2.34
CA MET A 28 -10.54 -2.47 3.12
C MET A 28 -12.00 -2.14 2.80
N ILE A 29 -12.40 -2.16 1.53
CA ILE A 29 -13.80 -1.94 1.13
C ILE A 29 -14.71 -3.01 1.76
N LEU A 30 -14.31 -4.27 1.71
CA LEU A 30 -15.06 -5.36 2.33
C LEU A 30 -15.15 -5.18 3.85
N PHE A 31 -14.06 -4.72 4.48
CA PHE A 31 -14.05 -4.48 5.92
C PHE A 31 -15.00 -3.35 6.34
N ILE A 32 -15.08 -2.26 5.58
CA ILE A 32 -16.03 -1.15 5.82
C ILE A 32 -17.48 -1.64 5.77
N GLN A 33 -17.79 -2.60 4.91
CA GLN A 33 -19.16 -3.11 4.72
C GLN A 33 -19.59 -4.16 5.75
N LEU A 34 -18.67 -4.66 6.59
CA LEU A 34 -19.00 -5.62 7.62
C LEU A 34 -19.82 -4.96 8.74
N PRO A 35 -20.86 -5.64 9.26
CA PRO A 35 -21.65 -5.16 10.41
C PRO A 35 -20.80 -5.27 11.68
N HIS A 36 -20.15 -4.17 12.07
CA HIS A 36 -19.21 -4.15 13.20
C HIS A 36 -19.87 -4.46 14.54
N ASP A 37 -21.16 -4.17 14.71
CA ASP A 37 -21.90 -4.39 15.95
C ASP A 37 -22.13 -5.86 16.29
N SER A 38 -22.14 -6.74 15.28
CA SER A 38 -22.35 -8.19 15.45
C SER A 38 -21.10 -9.02 15.17
N MET A 39 -19.96 -8.38 14.93
CA MET A 39 -18.73 -9.06 14.52
C MET A 39 -18.06 -9.75 15.72
N ASN A 40 -17.73 -11.03 15.56
CA ASN A 40 -16.97 -11.76 16.55
C ASN A 40 -15.56 -11.13 16.68
N VAL A 41 -15.11 -10.90 17.93
CA VAL A 41 -13.80 -10.32 18.26
C VAL A 41 -12.65 -11.07 17.56
N TYR A 42 -12.74 -12.39 17.47
CA TYR A 42 -11.73 -13.20 16.77
C TYR A 42 -11.65 -12.88 15.27
N LEU A 43 -12.78 -12.63 14.63
CA LEU A 43 -12.81 -12.25 13.20
C LEU A 43 -12.17 -10.88 12.98
N GLY A 44 -12.44 -9.92 13.89
CA GLY A 44 -11.79 -8.61 13.88
C GLY A 44 -10.27 -8.68 14.04
N MET A 45 -9.79 -9.50 14.99
CA MET A 45 -8.37 -9.75 15.20
C MET A 45 -7.71 -10.35 13.94
N MET A 46 -8.33 -11.37 13.35
CA MET A 46 -7.81 -12.01 12.11
C MET A 46 -7.76 -11.05 10.93
N ALA A 47 -8.79 -10.22 10.77
CA ALA A 47 -8.80 -9.18 9.74
C ALA A 47 -7.67 -8.17 9.93
N THR A 48 -7.45 -7.69 11.16
CA THR A 48 -6.37 -6.74 11.50
C THR A 48 -4.99 -7.35 11.23
N LEU A 49 -4.77 -8.61 11.59
CA LEU A 49 -3.53 -9.33 11.29
C LEU A 49 -3.34 -9.50 9.79
N GLY A 50 -4.39 -9.80 9.04
CA GLY A 50 -4.38 -9.89 7.58
C GLY A 50 -3.98 -8.57 6.91
N PHE A 51 -4.57 -7.45 7.33
CA PHE A 51 -4.17 -6.12 6.87
C PHE A 51 -2.72 -5.81 7.20
N GLY A 52 -2.27 -6.09 8.43
CA GLY A 52 -0.89 -5.93 8.84
C GLY A 52 0.07 -6.70 7.93
N ALA A 53 -0.24 -7.96 7.64
CA ALA A 53 0.58 -8.80 6.75
C ALA A 53 0.69 -8.21 5.33
N ILE A 54 -0.41 -7.69 4.76
CA ILE A 54 -0.42 -7.06 3.44
C ILE A 54 0.46 -5.79 3.45
N ILE A 55 0.28 -4.92 4.44
CA ILE A 55 1.02 -3.65 4.56
C ILE A 55 2.52 -3.91 4.76
N PHE A 56 2.90 -4.83 5.64
CA PHE A 56 4.30 -5.19 5.85
C PHE A 56 4.93 -5.84 4.60
N SER A 57 4.16 -6.62 3.85
CA SER A 57 4.60 -7.19 2.58
C SER A 57 4.88 -6.11 1.52
N GLN A 58 4.01 -5.10 1.41
CA GLN A 58 4.22 -3.95 0.52
C GLN A 58 5.45 -3.14 0.94
N ARG A 59 5.61 -2.89 2.23
CA ARG A 59 6.73 -2.12 2.78
C ARG A 59 8.07 -2.80 2.53
N ALA A 60 8.12 -4.13 2.60
CA ALA A 60 9.34 -4.90 2.35
C ALA A 60 9.87 -4.76 0.91
N ILE A 61 9.01 -4.41 -0.05
CA ILE A 61 9.34 -4.36 -1.48
C ILE A 61 9.27 -2.93 -2.03
N PHE A 62 9.06 -1.94 -1.17
CA PHE A 62 8.80 -0.56 -1.57
C PHE A 62 9.87 0.03 -2.51
N PHE A 63 11.15 -0.33 -2.29
CA PHE A 63 12.29 0.15 -3.10
C PHE A 63 12.70 -0.80 -4.24
N ALA A 64 12.20 -2.02 -4.27
CA ALA A 64 12.57 -3.00 -5.29
C ALA A 64 12.28 -2.55 -6.74
N PRO A 65 11.23 -1.75 -7.04
CA PRO A 65 11.04 -1.19 -8.38
C PRO A 65 12.19 -0.29 -8.86
N MET A 66 12.98 0.29 -7.96
CA MET A 66 14.13 1.12 -8.35
C MET A 66 15.25 0.31 -8.98
N ASP A 67 15.49 -0.90 -8.47
CA ASP A 67 16.44 -1.85 -9.05
C ASP A 67 15.93 -2.35 -10.41
N GLU A 68 14.63 -2.55 -10.54
CA GLU A 68 13.98 -3.04 -11.76
C GLU A 68 14.04 -2.01 -12.91
N ILE A 69 14.05 -0.71 -12.59
CA ILE A 69 14.22 0.38 -13.57
C ILE A 69 15.68 0.51 -14.05
N GLY A 70 16.63 -0.20 -13.43
CA GLY A 70 18.04 -0.14 -13.79
C GLY A 70 18.73 1.13 -13.29
N THR A 71 18.34 1.65 -12.14
CA THR A 71 19.01 2.80 -11.52
C THR A 71 20.49 2.47 -11.30
N SER A 72 21.39 3.31 -11.83
CA SER A 72 22.83 3.10 -11.68
C SER A 72 23.22 3.10 -10.20
N ARG A 73 24.16 2.23 -9.81
CA ARG A 73 24.62 2.11 -8.40
C ARG A 73 25.11 3.44 -7.83
N GLU A 74 25.65 4.30 -8.67
CA GLU A 74 26.15 5.63 -8.31
C GLU A 74 25.05 6.58 -7.84
N HIS A 75 23.86 6.48 -8.42
CA HIS A 75 22.71 7.34 -8.14
C HIS A 75 21.64 6.66 -7.26
N ALA A 76 21.78 5.36 -7.01
CA ALA A 76 20.79 4.57 -6.26
C ALA A 76 20.54 5.13 -4.86
N GLY A 77 21.60 5.54 -4.14
CA GLY A 77 21.49 6.13 -2.81
C GLY A 77 20.68 7.43 -2.79
N SER A 78 20.98 8.34 -3.73
CA SER A 78 20.24 9.61 -3.85
C SER A 78 18.78 9.39 -4.28
N ALA A 79 18.53 8.48 -5.18
CA ALA A 79 17.18 8.13 -5.62
C ALA A 79 16.35 7.52 -4.49
N MET A 80 16.94 6.62 -3.71
CA MET A 80 16.28 6.03 -2.52
C MET A 80 16.00 7.08 -1.44
N ALA A 81 16.95 7.98 -1.17
CA ALA A 81 16.77 9.07 -0.20
C ALA A 81 15.61 9.99 -0.60
N PHE A 82 15.54 10.38 -1.87
CA PHE A 82 14.45 11.18 -2.40
C PHE A 82 13.11 10.45 -2.35
N GLY A 83 13.11 9.17 -2.71
CA GLY A 83 11.96 8.27 -2.58
C GLY A 83 11.47 8.13 -1.14
N CYS A 84 12.37 8.06 -0.16
CA CYS A 84 12.04 8.06 1.26
C CYS A 84 11.32 9.36 1.68
N ILE A 85 11.83 10.52 1.29
CA ILE A 85 11.21 11.81 1.64
C ILE A 85 9.78 11.87 1.11
N ILE A 86 9.58 11.57 -0.17
CA ILE A 86 8.25 11.57 -0.79
C ILE A 86 7.34 10.49 -0.17
N GLY A 87 7.86 9.29 0.04
CA GLY A 87 7.09 8.14 0.55
C GLY A 87 6.67 8.29 2.01
N TYR A 88 7.46 8.96 2.84
CA TYR A 88 7.14 9.19 4.25
C TYR A 88 6.48 10.54 4.53
N MET A 89 6.48 11.48 3.59
CA MET A 89 5.82 12.78 3.75
C MET A 89 4.33 12.66 4.15
N PRO A 90 3.51 11.78 3.55
CA PRO A 90 2.12 11.63 3.97
C PRO A 90 1.96 11.21 5.44
N SER A 91 2.89 10.44 6.00
CA SER A 91 2.79 9.99 7.39
C SER A 91 2.93 11.13 8.41
N MET A 92 3.58 12.23 8.04
CA MET A 92 3.68 13.41 8.91
C MET A 92 2.32 14.06 9.19
N PHE A 93 1.43 14.02 8.19
CA PHE A 93 0.08 14.61 8.29
C PHE A 93 -0.99 13.58 8.64
N ALA A 94 -0.75 12.30 8.35
CA ALA A 94 -1.72 11.24 8.53
C ALA A 94 -2.18 11.12 9.99
N TYR A 95 -1.27 11.19 10.94
CA TYR A 95 -1.62 11.08 12.36
C TYR A 95 -2.52 12.22 12.84
N ALA A 96 -2.20 13.46 12.45
CA ALA A 96 -3.02 14.63 12.78
C ALA A 96 -4.40 14.56 12.11
N LEU A 97 -4.43 14.13 10.83
CA LEU A 97 -5.66 13.95 10.09
C LEU A 97 -6.55 12.86 10.70
N TYR A 98 -5.98 11.71 11.04
CA TYR A 98 -6.72 10.60 11.66
C TYR A 98 -7.24 10.98 13.05
N GLY A 99 -6.43 11.67 13.85
CA GLY A 99 -6.87 12.21 15.14
C GLY A 99 -8.05 13.16 14.98
N SER A 100 -7.93 14.13 14.08
CA SER A 100 -9.02 15.08 13.78
C SER A 100 -10.30 14.38 13.27
N LEU A 101 -10.18 13.34 12.46
CA LEU A 101 -11.35 12.58 12.00
C LEU A 101 -12.04 11.82 13.15
N LEU A 102 -11.25 11.25 14.07
CA LEU A 102 -11.81 10.55 15.23
C LEU A 102 -12.42 11.51 16.27
N ASP A 103 -11.87 12.71 16.40
CA ASP A 103 -12.39 13.73 17.31
C ASP A 103 -13.69 14.38 16.81
N ASN A 104 -13.83 14.52 15.48
CA ASN A 104 -14.99 15.18 14.87
C ASN A 104 -16.14 14.20 14.53
N PHE A 105 -15.86 12.91 14.39
CA PHE A 105 -16.85 11.89 14.04
C PHE A 105 -16.84 10.78 15.07
N GLU A 106 -17.90 10.70 15.86
CA GLU A 106 -18.03 9.71 16.94
C GLU A 106 -18.21 8.27 16.40
N GLY A 107 -17.63 7.32 17.13
CA GLY A 107 -17.83 5.88 16.93
C GLY A 107 -17.28 5.35 15.59
N ILE A 108 -18.05 4.51 14.92
CA ILE A 108 -17.67 3.79 13.69
C ILE A 108 -17.47 4.73 12.50
N GLN A 109 -18.12 5.89 12.48
CA GLN A 109 -18.05 6.82 11.35
C GLN A 109 -16.63 7.37 11.13
N GLY A 110 -15.93 7.75 12.20
CA GLY A 110 -14.54 8.21 12.12
C GLY A 110 -13.61 7.17 11.49
N TYR A 111 -13.75 5.92 11.90
CA TYR A 111 -12.98 4.81 11.31
C TYR A 111 -13.32 4.58 9.83
N ASN A 112 -14.61 4.66 9.44
CA ASN A 112 -15.01 4.51 8.05
C ASN A 112 -14.40 5.59 7.14
N TYR A 113 -14.29 6.83 7.61
CA TYR A 113 -13.59 7.89 6.87
C TYR A 113 -12.09 7.61 6.72
N ILE A 114 -11.43 7.12 7.78
CA ILE A 114 -10.02 6.73 7.74
C ILE A 114 -9.81 5.60 6.72
N PHE A 115 -10.61 4.54 6.79
CA PHE A 115 -10.50 3.44 5.83
C PHE A 115 -10.81 3.87 4.40
N SER A 116 -11.79 4.76 4.18
CA SER A 116 -12.09 5.31 2.86
C SER A 116 -10.91 6.12 2.29
N LEU A 117 -10.23 6.88 3.13
CA LEU A 117 -9.02 7.60 2.74
C LEU A 117 -7.89 6.63 2.38
N MET A 118 -7.71 5.57 3.16
CA MET A 118 -6.71 4.52 2.88
C MET A 118 -7.01 3.79 1.57
N VAL A 119 -8.28 3.53 1.26
CA VAL A 119 -8.72 2.97 -0.05
C VAL A 119 -8.33 3.91 -1.18
N ALA A 120 -8.58 5.21 -1.05
CA ALA A 120 -8.22 6.21 -2.06
C ALA A 120 -6.70 6.20 -2.35
N PHE A 121 -5.86 6.19 -1.30
CA PHE A 121 -4.41 6.09 -1.46
C PHE A 121 -3.97 4.76 -2.07
N SER A 122 -4.61 3.65 -1.71
CA SER A 122 -4.34 2.33 -2.29
C SER A 122 -4.66 2.30 -3.79
N LEU A 123 -5.76 2.91 -4.21
CA LEU A 123 -6.13 3.04 -5.62
C LEU A 123 -5.15 3.94 -6.38
N LEU A 124 -4.70 5.04 -5.79
CA LEU A 124 -3.65 5.87 -6.38
C LEU A 124 -2.35 5.07 -6.55
N GLY A 125 -1.94 4.31 -5.54
CA GLY A 125 -0.78 3.40 -5.62
C GLY A 125 -0.94 2.37 -6.74
N PHE A 126 -2.12 1.78 -6.90
CA PHE A 126 -2.43 0.86 -7.99
C PHE A 126 -2.31 1.51 -9.37
N ILE A 127 -2.81 2.74 -9.54
CA ILE A 127 -2.71 3.49 -10.79
C ILE A 127 -1.23 3.77 -11.12
N CYS A 128 -0.46 4.29 -10.16
CA CYS A 128 0.96 4.57 -10.33
C CYS A 128 1.75 3.31 -10.69
N ALA A 129 1.53 2.20 -9.99
CA ALA A 129 2.18 0.92 -10.28
C ALA A 129 1.79 0.37 -11.68
N THR A 130 0.56 0.60 -12.12
CA THR A 130 0.09 0.21 -13.45
C THR A 130 0.78 1.02 -14.55
N ILE A 131 0.91 2.34 -14.35
CA ILE A 131 1.61 3.23 -15.30
C ILE A 131 3.08 2.82 -15.39
N LEU A 132 3.74 2.58 -14.25
CA LEU A 132 5.12 2.14 -14.18
C LEU A 132 5.33 0.82 -14.92
N THR A 133 4.49 -0.18 -14.65
CA THR A 133 4.55 -1.48 -15.33
C THR A 133 4.40 -1.35 -16.86
N LYS A 134 3.50 -0.48 -17.33
CA LYS A 134 3.33 -0.22 -18.78
C LYS A 134 4.57 0.41 -19.38
N ARG A 135 5.18 1.40 -18.73
CA ARG A 135 6.39 2.06 -19.22
C ARG A 135 7.58 1.11 -19.28
N MET A 136 7.77 0.28 -18.25
CA MET A 136 8.84 -0.71 -18.22
C MET A 136 8.73 -1.71 -19.37
N ARG A 137 7.52 -2.20 -19.68
CA ARG A 137 7.28 -3.08 -20.82
C ARG A 137 7.56 -2.40 -22.16
N ALA A 138 7.25 -1.12 -22.29
CA ALA A 138 7.52 -0.38 -23.52
C ALA A 138 9.03 -0.21 -23.77
N VAL A 139 9.82 -0.01 -22.72
CA VAL A 139 11.29 0.09 -22.80
C VAL A 139 11.94 -1.26 -23.07
N ALA A 140 11.39 -2.36 -22.57
CA ALA A 140 11.92 -3.70 -22.79
C ALA A 140 11.69 -4.25 -24.22
N VAL A 141 10.81 -3.62 -25.00
CA VAL A 141 10.45 -4.01 -26.38
C VAL A 141 11.15 -3.10 -27.42
N ALA A 142 11.69 -1.95 -26.99
CA ALA A 142 12.43 -1.02 -27.84
C ALA A 142 13.94 -1.32 -27.84
#